data_c9db1484eea394b3caf296450d8824ed
#
_entry.id   c9db1484eea394b3caf296450d8824ed
#
_cell.length_a   1.000
_cell.length_b   1.000
_cell.length_c   1.000
_cell.angle_alpha   90.00
_cell.angle_beta   90.00
_cell.angle_gamma   90.00
#
_symmetry.space_group_name_H-M   'P 1'
#
loop_
_entity.id
_entity.type
_entity.pdbx_description
1 polymer ?
#
loop_
_entity_poly.entity_id
_entity_poly.type
_entity_poly.pdbx_seq_one_letter_code
_entity_poly.pdbx_strand_id
1 'polypeptide(L)'
;LFVVLCSVTSMSICAQESLSLSNGKINILWEKHEGKWVMTLFEGKTPEGYKAFGRPSGKYNLIYDNVKPTIKPLAIVENGDTLDFPEQTFRYVKPDFLRAISAVPMNRAGRYSTFFPDRGWKEGGTVVFEHPTEYGVYKAKWEFDDKYHSDINVEISLTVNQEGYYSLPTPTISTLVEDDLGWGIVPGFYQGNQLQESFPLSYVYAQGLPKYPVLCRESTITTMASIMSNKAGMTMAIIPEPGQDRNPYEKDEVTHVKSWNIALSHMNRELQLTPMAYRPVLGEKGSYLKKGETAKFRIRITLQDSDWYTVYKHAVYDIYHLDYSFKLKENKQSLTDRLMKLYDYVMDDKTALWNEEMYKGKKVIAQSYMSGVSGADKDAMKNSDIGAVWMLAKLTQDSLMKETRIPGIRNFKILQQVREGFFKGAVEGQYYLAKSKRFTEEWGSHFEPVAITYYTCLLYTSP
;
A
#
# COMPACT_ATOMS: atom_id res chain seq x y z
N LEU A 1 -51.90 -16.46 62.96
CA LEU A 1 -50.41 -16.36 62.77
C LEU A 1 -50.11 -16.70 61.26
N PHE A 2 -49.87 -15.74 60.47
CA PHE A 2 -49.40 -15.94 59.06
C PHE A 2 -47.87 -15.91 59.12
N VAL A 3 -47.22 -16.99 58.77
CA VAL A 3 -45.77 -17.06 58.51
C VAL A 3 -45.54 -16.78 57.05
N VAL A 4 -44.95 -15.61 56.73
CA VAL A 4 -44.49 -15.27 55.41
C VAL A 4 -43.09 -15.86 55.26
N LEU A 5 -42.92 -16.90 54.40
CA LEU A 5 -41.66 -17.44 54.03
C LEU A 5 -41.08 -16.53 52.90
N CYS A 6 -40.11 -15.68 53.26
CA CYS A 6 -39.29 -15.01 52.26
C CYS A 6 -38.25 -16.01 51.73
N SER A 7 -38.47 -16.50 50.49
CA SER A 7 -37.42 -17.21 49.75
C SER A 7 -36.42 -16.19 49.20
N VAL A 8 -35.26 -16.13 49.81
CA VAL A 8 -34.08 -15.40 49.32
C VAL A 8 -33.49 -16.25 48.18
N THR A 9 -33.84 -15.93 46.95
CA THR A 9 -33.10 -16.43 45.78
C THR A 9 -31.73 -15.74 45.76
N SER A 10 -30.71 -16.44 46.19
CA SER A 10 -29.32 -16.03 45.99
C SER A 10 -29.00 -16.04 44.50
N MET A 11 -29.08 -14.87 43.84
CA MET A 11 -28.44 -14.68 42.52
C MET A 11 -26.94 -14.83 42.73
N SER A 12 -26.40 -15.99 42.36
CA SER A 12 -24.96 -16.16 42.18
C SER A 12 -24.55 -15.22 41.05
N ILE A 13 -23.96 -14.09 41.39
CA ILE A 13 -23.23 -13.25 40.41
C ILE A 13 -22.02 -14.10 40.03
N CYS A 14 -22.13 -14.83 38.93
CA CYS A 14 -21.00 -15.51 38.35
C CYS A 14 -20.03 -14.40 37.91
N ALA A 15 -18.90 -14.26 38.58
CA ALA A 15 -17.87 -13.31 38.15
C ALA A 15 -17.47 -13.66 36.70
N GLN A 16 -17.67 -12.72 35.79
CA GLN A 16 -17.32 -12.90 34.39
C GLN A 16 -15.80 -13.08 34.28
N GLU A 17 -15.36 -14.18 33.67
CA GLU A 17 -13.93 -14.41 33.43
C GLU A 17 -13.41 -13.33 32.51
N SER A 18 -12.29 -12.69 32.85
CA SER A 18 -11.67 -11.64 32.07
C SER A 18 -10.15 -11.81 31.94
N LEU A 19 -9.59 -11.40 30.83
CA LEU A 19 -8.16 -11.30 30.59
C LEU A 19 -7.85 -9.87 30.15
N SER A 20 -6.76 -9.31 30.66
CA SER A 20 -6.39 -7.95 30.31
C SER A 20 -4.90 -7.79 30.06
N LEU A 21 -4.57 -6.87 29.13
CA LEU A 21 -3.25 -6.30 28.95
C LEU A 21 -3.34 -4.79 29.11
N SER A 22 -2.45 -4.22 29.92
CA SER A 22 -2.33 -2.78 30.10
C SER A 22 -0.89 -2.40 30.38
N ASN A 23 -0.41 -1.34 29.76
CA ASN A 23 0.93 -0.77 29.96
C ASN A 23 0.91 0.74 30.28
N GLY A 24 -0.25 1.29 30.59
CA GLY A 24 -0.43 2.72 30.85
C GLY A 24 -0.53 3.59 29.58
N LYS A 25 -0.34 3.01 28.39
CA LYS A 25 -0.57 3.64 27.08
C LYS A 25 -1.75 3.03 26.35
N ILE A 26 -1.89 1.71 26.45
CA ILE A 26 -2.95 0.94 25.81
C ILE A 26 -3.60 0.05 26.85
N ASN A 27 -4.92 -0.06 26.80
CA ASN A 27 -5.71 -1.01 27.56
C ASN A 27 -6.44 -1.94 26.61
N ILE A 28 -6.35 -3.24 26.90
CA ILE A 28 -7.09 -4.29 26.20
C ILE A 28 -7.78 -5.15 27.23
N LEU A 29 -9.07 -5.44 27.03
CA LEU A 29 -9.86 -6.33 27.85
C LEU A 29 -10.56 -7.35 26.98
N TRP A 30 -10.45 -8.60 27.34
CA TRP A 30 -11.25 -9.69 26.81
C TRP A 30 -12.11 -10.25 27.94
N GLU A 31 -13.36 -10.48 27.62
CA GLU A 31 -14.33 -11.07 28.54
C GLU A 31 -14.90 -12.34 27.93
N LYS A 32 -15.22 -13.30 28.77
CA LYS A 32 -15.76 -14.57 28.33
C LYS A 32 -17.27 -14.51 28.26
N HIS A 33 -17.81 -14.52 27.05
CA HIS A 33 -19.24 -14.56 26.78
C HIS A 33 -19.60 -15.92 26.12
N GLU A 34 -20.55 -16.63 26.71
CA GLU A 34 -21.00 -17.94 26.18
C GLU A 34 -19.85 -18.92 25.92
N GLY A 35 -18.84 -18.92 26.78
CA GLY A 35 -17.67 -19.77 26.67
C GLY A 35 -16.60 -19.30 25.63
N LYS A 36 -16.77 -18.14 25.02
CA LYS A 36 -15.87 -17.56 24.02
C LYS A 36 -15.23 -16.27 24.51
N TRP A 37 -13.95 -16.07 24.21
CA TRP A 37 -13.22 -14.86 24.56
C TRP A 37 -13.44 -13.78 23.51
N VAL A 38 -14.11 -12.70 23.89
CA VAL A 38 -14.43 -11.54 23.05
C VAL A 38 -13.65 -10.32 23.55
N MET A 39 -13.02 -9.58 22.67
CA MET A 39 -12.39 -8.31 23.04
C MET A 39 -13.50 -7.25 23.23
N THR A 40 -13.64 -6.76 24.46
CA THR A 40 -14.66 -5.77 24.82
C THR A 40 -14.10 -4.37 24.99
N LEU A 41 -12.77 -4.24 25.15
CA LEU A 41 -12.08 -2.96 25.25
C LEU A 41 -10.79 -2.97 24.44
N PHE A 42 -10.58 -1.92 23.65
CA PHE A 42 -9.33 -1.62 22.97
C PHE A 42 -9.20 -0.10 22.86
N GLU A 43 -8.38 0.48 23.71
CA GLU A 43 -8.26 1.92 23.84
C GLU A 43 -6.83 2.38 24.04
N GLY A 44 -6.51 3.58 23.57
CA GLY A 44 -5.24 4.24 23.74
C GLY A 44 -5.34 5.47 24.61
N LYS A 45 -4.26 5.80 25.31
CA LYS A 45 -4.16 6.96 26.18
C LYS A 45 -4.04 8.24 25.36
N THR A 46 -4.86 9.22 25.67
CA THR A 46 -4.80 10.61 25.16
C THR A 46 -4.57 11.56 26.34
N PRO A 47 -4.29 12.85 26.11
CA PRO A 47 -4.23 13.85 27.18
C PRO A 47 -5.52 13.98 28.00
N GLU A 48 -6.65 13.63 27.40
CA GLU A 48 -7.99 13.73 28.01
C GLU A 48 -8.46 12.44 28.70
N GLY A 49 -7.64 11.37 28.63
CA GLY A 49 -7.99 10.04 29.14
C GLY A 49 -7.81 8.95 28.10
N TYR A 50 -8.49 7.83 28.25
CA TYR A 50 -8.44 6.76 27.26
C TYR A 50 -9.56 6.90 26.24
N LYS A 51 -9.22 6.66 24.97
CA LYS A 51 -10.17 6.70 23.85
C LYS A 51 -10.05 5.44 23.00
N ALA A 52 -11.19 4.90 22.59
CA ALA A 52 -11.24 3.79 21.66
C ALA A 52 -10.95 4.24 20.23
N PHE A 53 -10.31 3.37 19.44
CA PHE A 53 -10.17 3.61 18.00
C PHE A 53 -11.52 3.46 17.27
N GLY A 54 -12.28 2.44 17.64
CA GLY A 54 -13.57 2.11 17.05
C GLY A 54 -14.28 1.06 17.90
N ARG A 55 -15.08 0.19 17.30
CA ARG A 55 -15.73 -0.92 18.01
C ARG A 55 -14.76 -2.08 18.15
N PRO A 56 -14.35 -2.46 19.37
CA PRO A 56 -13.49 -3.62 19.58
C PRO A 56 -14.19 -4.90 19.14
N SER A 57 -13.44 -5.86 18.66
CA SER A 57 -13.94 -7.15 18.19
C SER A 57 -13.07 -8.31 18.70
N GLY A 58 -11.80 -8.34 18.31
CA GLY A 58 -10.91 -9.46 18.61
C GLY A 58 -11.30 -10.77 17.91
N LYS A 59 -12.14 -10.70 16.86
CA LYS A 59 -12.57 -11.84 16.08
C LYS A 59 -11.42 -12.37 15.24
N TYR A 60 -11.08 -13.64 15.37
CA TYR A 60 -10.06 -14.30 14.57
C TYR A 60 -10.59 -14.78 13.23
N ASN A 61 -9.71 -14.87 12.26
CA ASN A 61 -10.04 -15.17 10.89
C ASN A 61 -9.13 -16.30 10.36
N LEU A 62 -9.68 -17.17 9.52
CA LEU A 62 -8.96 -18.22 8.83
C LEU A 62 -9.53 -18.38 7.43
N ILE A 63 -8.67 -18.57 6.44
CA ILE A 63 -9.08 -18.89 5.07
C ILE A 63 -8.48 -20.24 4.68
N TYR A 64 -9.29 -21.10 4.11
CA TYR A 64 -8.93 -22.43 3.65
C TYR A 64 -9.49 -22.71 2.27
N ASP A 65 -8.72 -23.46 1.46
CA ASP A 65 -9.21 -24.08 0.26
C ASP A 65 -8.49 -25.42 0.05
N ASN A 66 -9.20 -26.43 -0.46
CA ASN A 66 -8.62 -27.70 -0.82
C ASN A 66 -8.03 -27.70 -2.24
N VAL A 67 -8.35 -26.67 -3.03
CA VAL A 67 -7.85 -26.47 -4.39
C VAL A 67 -7.10 -25.15 -4.45
N LYS A 68 -6.02 -25.11 -5.22
CA LYS A 68 -5.28 -23.86 -5.43
C LYS A 68 -6.19 -22.79 -6.04
N PRO A 69 -6.43 -21.69 -5.35
CA PRO A 69 -7.25 -20.62 -5.88
C PRO A 69 -6.68 -20.04 -7.17
N THR A 70 -7.53 -19.80 -8.14
CA THR A 70 -7.14 -19.11 -9.36
C THR A 70 -7.21 -17.61 -9.12
N ILE A 71 -6.06 -16.95 -9.09
CA ILE A 71 -5.98 -15.50 -9.06
C ILE A 71 -6.31 -15.00 -10.46
N LYS A 72 -7.45 -14.35 -10.63
CA LYS A 72 -7.79 -13.66 -11.87
C LYS A 72 -7.13 -12.28 -11.85
N PRO A 73 -6.11 -12.01 -12.69
CA PRO A 73 -5.29 -10.83 -12.57
C PRO A 73 -5.96 -9.51 -12.96
N LEU A 74 -7.20 -9.51 -13.44
CA LEU A 74 -7.84 -8.35 -14.07
C LEU A 74 -9.25 -8.04 -13.57
N ALA A 75 -9.80 -8.87 -12.69
CA ALA A 75 -11.16 -8.62 -12.24
C ALA A 75 -11.14 -8.23 -10.77
N ILE A 76 -11.37 -6.99 -10.51
CA ILE A 76 -11.97 -6.58 -9.26
C ILE A 76 -13.44 -6.88 -9.43
N VAL A 77 -13.93 -7.86 -8.70
CA VAL A 77 -15.30 -8.30 -8.84
C VAL A 77 -16.04 -7.84 -7.61
N GLU A 78 -16.87 -6.86 -7.78
CA GLU A 78 -17.85 -6.45 -6.80
C GLU A 78 -19.12 -7.26 -7.00
N ASN A 79 -19.65 -7.88 -5.96
CA ASN A 79 -20.93 -8.62 -5.95
C ASN A 79 -21.15 -9.62 -7.11
N GLY A 80 -20.12 -10.00 -7.82
CA GLY A 80 -20.27 -10.88 -8.96
C GLY A 80 -19.90 -10.27 -10.30
N ASP A 81 -19.84 -8.97 -10.39
CA ASP A 81 -19.58 -8.25 -11.61
C ASP A 81 -18.12 -7.84 -11.76
N THR A 82 -17.63 -7.87 -12.99
CA THR A 82 -16.33 -7.32 -13.34
C THR A 82 -16.45 -5.81 -13.32
N LEU A 83 -15.60 -5.10 -12.57
CA LEU A 83 -15.51 -3.66 -12.68
C LEU A 83 -14.93 -3.31 -14.05
N ASP A 84 -15.80 -2.82 -14.92
CA ASP A 84 -15.39 -2.25 -16.19
C ASP A 84 -14.82 -0.86 -15.94
N PHE A 85 -13.58 -0.67 -16.36
CA PHE A 85 -12.98 0.65 -16.38
C PHE A 85 -13.64 1.48 -17.50
N PRO A 86 -14.03 2.73 -17.25
CA PRO A 86 -14.50 3.59 -18.31
C PRO A 86 -13.45 3.69 -19.42
N GLU A 87 -13.79 3.30 -20.60
CA GLU A 87 -12.90 3.17 -21.78
C GLU A 87 -12.06 4.44 -22.01
N GLN A 88 -12.65 5.60 -21.73
CA GLN A 88 -12.00 6.91 -21.89
C GLN A 88 -10.90 7.21 -20.85
N THR A 89 -10.99 6.64 -19.65
CA THR A 89 -10.05 6.89 -18.56
C THR A 89 -8.87 5.93 -18.58
N PHE A 90 -9.06 4.75 -19.16
CA PHE A 90 -8.10 3.64 -19.11
C PHE A 90 -7.63 3.14 -20.47
N ARG A 91 -7.84 3.90 -21.50
CA ARG A 91 -7.36 3.61 -22.86
C ARG A 91 -5.88 3.15 -22.92
N TYR A 92 -5.10 3.54 -21.92
CA TYR A 92 -3.68 3.29 -21.84
C TYR A 92 -3.24 2.44 -20.64
N VAL A 93 -4.16 2.02 -19.77
CA VAL A 93 -3.80 1.11 -18.69
C VAL A 93 -3.71 -0.29 -19.28
N LYS A 94 -2.49 -0.72 -19.56
CA LYS A 94 -2.25 -2.06 -20.09
C LYS A 94 -2.73 -3.13 -19.12
N PRO A 95 -3.19 -4.28 -19.62
CA PRO A 95 -3.49 -5.46 -18.81
C PRO A 95 -2.37 -5.83 -17.83
N ASP A 96 -1.11 -5.59 -18.18
CA ASP A 96 0.04 -5.87 -17.32
C ASP A 96 0.14 -4.93 -16.12
N PHE A 97 -0.28 -3.68 -16.26
CA PHE A 97 -0.37 -2.75 -15.15
C PHE A 97 -1.49 -3.16 -14.18
N LEU A 98 -2.64 -3.57 -14.71
CA LEU A 98 -3.73 -4.11 -13.90
C LEU A 98 -3.37 -5.44 -13.23
N ARG A 99 -2.45 -6.23 -13.80
CA ARG A 99 -1.90 -7.43 -13.15
C ARG A 99 -1.07 -7.10 -11.90
N ALA A 100 -0.41 -5.96 -11.87
CA ALA A 100 0.32 -5.51 -10.69
C ALA A 100 -0.61 -5.19 -9.52
N ILE A 101 -1.86 -4.83 -9.81
CA ILE A 101 -2.90 -4.52 -8.84
C ILE A 101 -3.68 -5.77 -8.44
N SER A 102 -3.40 -6.97 -8.93
CA SER A 102 -4.31 -8.11 -8.76
C SER A 102 -4.85 -8.19 -7.34
N ALA A 103 -6.01 -7.62 -7.18
CA ALA A 103 -6.86 -7.86 -6.06
C ALA A 103 -7.44 -9.26 -6.27
N VAL A 104 -7.11 -10.18 -5.39
CA VAL A 104 -7.97 -11.33 -5.21
C VAL A 104 -9.21 -10.78 -4.53
N PRO A 105 -10.40 -10.90 -5.12
CA PRO A 105 -11.62 -10.55 -4.40
C PRO A 105 -11.66 -11.41 -3.15
N MET A 106 -11.38 -10.81 -2.02
CA MET A 106 -11.25 -11.52 -0.74
C MET A 106 -12.51 -12.31 -0.39
N ASN A 107 -13.66 -11.81 -0.80
CA ASN A 107 -14.94 -12.45 -0.58
C ASN A 107 -15.18 -13.74 -1.39
N ARG A 108 -14.25 -14.14 -2.26
CA ARG A 108 -14.40 -15.31 -3.15
C ARG A 108 -13.28 -16.34 -3.07
N ALA A 109 -12.09 -15.96 -2.61
CA ALA A 109 -10.97 -16.88 -2.52
C ALA A 109 -11.06 -17.74 -1.26
N GLY A 110 -11.37 -19.03 -1.42
CA GLY A 110 -11.43 -20.00 -0.33
C GLY A 110 -12.61 -19.82 0.64
N ARG A 111 -12.71 -20.75 1.57
CA ARG A 111 -13.70 -20.71 2.67
C ARG A 111 -13.17 -19.82 3.77
N TYR A 112 -13.92 -18.81 4.12
CA TYR A 112 -13.61 -17.87 5.20
C TYR A 112 -14.34 -18.30 6.46
N SER A 113 -13.58 -18.48 7.52
CA SER A 113 -14.08 -18.82 8.86
C SER A 113 -13.71 -17.73 9.85
N THR A 114 -14.64 -17.37 10.69
CA THR A 114 -14.43 -16.43 11.80
C THR A 114 -14.82 -17.09 13.11
N PHE A 115 -14.09 -16.79 14.19
CA PHE A 115 -14.33 -17.37 15.50
C PHE A 115 -13.79 -16.47 16.60
N PHE A 116 -14.31 -16.71 17.81
CA PHE A 116 -13.73 -16.25 19.06
C PHE A 116 -13.12 -17.46 19.79
N PRO A 117 -11.95 -17.33 20.45
CA PRO A 117 -11.28 -18.46 21.09
C PRO A 117 -12.09 -19.06 22.25
N ASP A 118 -11.99 -20.38 22.44
CA ASP A 118 -12.59 -21.09 23.56
C ASP A 118 -11.72 -21.01 24.80
N ARG A 119 -10.41 -21.06 24.63
CA ARG A 119 -9.43 -21.09 25.71
C ARG A 119 -8.59 -19.81 25.65
N GLY A 120 -8.36 -19.25 26.82
CA GLY A 120 -7.50 -18.11 26.99
C GLY A 120 -6.90 -18.12 28.38
N TRP A 121 -5.65 -17.75 28.51
CA TRP A 121 -4.95 -17.64 29.80
C TRP A 121 -3.85 -16.58 29.71
N LYS A 122 -3.35 -16.22 30.89
CA LYS A 122 -2.24 -15.27 31.01
C LYS A 122 -0.99 -15.98 31.50
N GLU A 123 0.13 -15.76 30.81
CA GLU A 123 1.46 -16.23 31.17
C GLU A 123 2.37 -15.02 31.36
N GLY A 124 2.61 -14.58 32.59
CA GLY A 124 3.38 -13.35 32.84
C GLY A 124 2.76 -12.13 32.20
N GLY A 125 3.48 -11.48 31.30
CA GLY A 125 3.02 -10.31 30.51
C GLY A 125 2.26 -10.66 29.23
N THR A 126 2.09 -11.94 28.90
CA THR A 126 1.50 -12.42 27.63
C THR A 126 0.10 -12.96 27.87
N VAL A 127 -0.84 -12.65 26.99
CA VAL A 127 -2.15 -13.32 26.89
C VAL A 127 -2.11 -14.30 25.73
N VAL A 128 -2.51 -15.53 26.00
CA VAL A 128 -2.51 -16.61 25.02
C VAL A 128 -3.94 -17.10 24.80
N PHE A 129 -4.29 -17.27 23.52
CA PHE A 129 -5.56 -17.88 23.12
C PHE A 129 -5.31 -19.15 22.29
N GLU A 130 -6.21 -20.11 22.45
CA GLU A 130 -6.22 -21.35 21.69
C GLU A 130 -7.64 -21.70 21.28
N HIS A 131 -7.80 -22.13 20.04
CA HIS A 131 -9.09 -22.56 19.50
C HIS A 131 -8.93 -23.75 18.55
N PRO A 132 -9.63 -24.86 18.79
CA PRO A 132 -9.72 -25.94 17.81
C PRO A 132 -10.67 -25.52 16.69
N THR A 133 -10.15 -25.42 15.48
CA THR A 133 -10.94 -25.17 14.25
C THR A 133 -11.20 -26.49 13.52
N GLU A 134 -12.09 -26.48 12.53
CA GLU A 134 -12.28 -27.61 11.59
C GLU A 134 -10.96 -28.01 10.92
N TYR A 135 -10.05 -27.07 10.71
CA TYR A 135 -8.82 -27.24 9.93
C TYR A 135 -7.57 -27.49 10.79
N GLY A 136 -7.67 -27.40 12.10
CA GLY A 136 -6.53 -27.57 12.98
C GLY A 136 -6.61 -26.73 14.24
N VAL A 137 -5.50 -26.63 14.97
CA VAL A 137 -5.42 -25.85 16.20
C VAL A 137 -4.84 -24.48 15.94
N TYR A 138 -5.64 -23.46 16.16
CA TYR A 138 -5.25 -22.06 16.07
C TYR A 138 -4.78 -21.54 17.41
N LYS A 139 -3.66 -20.80 17.44
CA LYS A 139 -3.14 -20.12 18.63
C LYS A 139 -2.81 -18.68 18.33
N ALA A 140 -2.99 -17.82 19.32
CA ALA A 140 -2.58 -16.43 19.28
C ALA A 140 -1.91 -16.03 20.59
N LYS A 141 -0.79 -15.31 20.49
CA LYS A 141 -0.06 -14.74 21.65
C LYS A 141 -0.03 -13.25 21.51
N TRP A 142 -0.34 -12.54 22.59
CA TRP A 142 -0.41 -11.09 22.65
C TRP A 142 0.51 -10.59 23.76
N GLU A 143 1.39 -9.66 23.44
CA GLU A 143 2.28 -9.03 24.40
C GLU A 143 2.61 -7.61 23.98
N PHE A 144 2.90 -6.74 24.92
CA PHE A 144 3.39 -5.41 24.58
C PHE A 144 4.82 -5.45 24.08
N ASP A 145 5.15 -4.52 23.19
CA ASP A 145 6.52 -4.30 22.79
C ASP A 145 7.31 -3.60 23.91
N ASP A 146 8.50 -4.10 24.22
CA ASP A 146 9.33 -3.56 25.30
C ASP A 146 9.87 -2.16 25.01
N LYS A 147 10.07 -1.84 23.74
CA LYS A 147 10.64 -0.57 23.29
C LYS A 147 9.58 0.46 22.91
N TYR A 148 8.55 0.04 22.21
CA TYR A 148 7.51 0.91 21.68
C TYR A 148 6.19 0.68 22.41
N HIS A 149 5.95 1.46 23.47
CA HIS A 149 4.79 1.26 24.36
C HIS A 149 3.42 1.49 23.73
N SER A 150 3.36 1.98 22.51
CA SER A 150 2.13 2.08 21.71
C SER A 150 1.91 0.87 20.79
N ASP A 151 2.76 -0.17 20.93
CA ASP A 151 2.76 -1.34 20.09
C ASP A 151 2.46 -2.62 20.87
N ILE A 152 1.75 -3.50 20.21
CA ILE A 152 1.38 -4.83 20.68
C ILE A 152 1.90 -5.83 19.65
N ASN A 153 2.74 -6.75 20.08
CA ASN A 153 3.21 -7.87 19.26
C ASN A 153 2.20 -9.01 19.34
N VAL A 154 1.78 -9.51 18.19
CA VAL A 154 0.86 -10.64 18.10
C VAL A 154 1.46 -11.70 17.20
N GLU A 155 1.65 -12.90 17.73
CA GLU A 155 1.98 -14.08 16.94
C GLU A 155 0.74 -14.96 16.81
N ILE A 156 0.31 -15.22 15.59
CA ILE A 156 -0.73 -16.19 15.27
C ILE A 156 -0.12 -17.42 14.60
N SER A 157 -0.66 -18.58 14.92
CA SER A 157 -0.23 -19.84 14.33
C SER A 157 -1.40 -20.79 14.12
N LEU A 158 -1.30 -21.63 13.09
CA LEU A 158 -2.24 -22.72 12.83
C LEU A 158 -1.46 -23.99 12.55
N THR A 159 -1.65 -25.00 13.38
CA THR A 159 -1.16 -26.37 13.11
C THR A 159 -2.30 -27.18 12.47
N VAL A 160 -2.12 -27.52 11.18
CA VAL A 160 -3.21 -28.07 10.37
C VAL A 160 -3.42 -29.56 10.60
N ASN A 161 -4.67 -30.01 10.57
CA ASN A 161 -5.06 -31.43 10.72
C ASN A 161 -5.32 -32.12 9.36
N GLN A 162 -5.36 -31.36 8.28
CA GLN A 162 -5.52 -31.84 6.90
C GLN A 162 -4.69 -30.99 5.95
N GLU A 163 -4.38 -31.55 4.78
CA GLU A 163 -3.66 -30.81 3.76
C GLU A 163 -4.57 -29.83 3.02
N GLY A 164 -3.99 -28.75 2.48
CA GLY A 164 -4.71 -27.76 1.70
C GLY A 164 -4.00 -26.41 1.67
N TYR A 165 -4.69 -25.43 1.13
CA TYR A 165 -4.22 -24.05 1.04
C TYR A 165 -4.79 -23.23 2.19
N TYR A 166 -3.91 -22.54 2.90
CA TYR A 166 -4.26 -21.77 4.08
C TYR A 166 -3.78 -20.32 3.97
N SER A 167 -4.54 -19.42 4.57
CA SER A 167 -4.11 -18.05 4.82
C SER A 167 -4.54 -17.63 6.21
N LEU A 168 -3.65 -16.96 6.93
CA LEU A 168 -3.90 -16.41 8.26
C LEU A 168 -4.10 -14.89 8.13
N PRO A 169 -5.36 -14.41 8.00
CA PRO A 169 -5.65 -13.01 8.19
C PRO A 169 -5.36 -12.60 9.62
N THR A 170 -4.98 -11.34 9.81
CA THR A 170 -4.93 -10.77 11.16
C THR A 170 -6.30 -10.82 11.84
N PRO A 171 -6.37 -10.88 13.15
CA PRO A 171 -7.63 -10.70 13.86
C PRO A 171 -8.26 -9.35 13.49
N THR A 172 -9.58 -9.29 13.44
CA THR A 172 -10.32 -8.03 13.36
C THR A 172 -10.27 -7.39 14.74
N ILE A 173 -9.37 -6.44 14.93
CA ILE A 173 -9.10 -5.85 16.25
C ILE A 173 -10.23 -4.90 16.66
N SER A 174 -10.43 -3.89 15.83
CA SER A 174 -11.44 -2.86 16.01
C SER A 174 -11.91 -2.37 14.66
N THR A 175 -13.18 -2.01 14.53
CA THR A 175 -13.79 -1.61 13.27
C THR A 175 -14.32 -0.18 13.35
N LEU A 176 -14.20 0.56 12.25
CA LEU A 176 -14.81 1.88 12.08
C LEU A 176 -16.09 1.78 11.25
N VAL A 177 -17.01 2.69 11.49
CA VAL A 177 -18.05 3.04 10.52
C VAL A 177 -17.52 4.10 9.56
N GLU A 178 -18.08 4.20 8.38
CA GLU A 178 -17.61 5.14 7.35
C GLU A 178 -17.59 6.59 7.85
N ASP A 179 -18.61 6.99 8.62
CA ASP A 179 -18.72 8.34 9.17
C ASP A 179 -17.59 8.68 10.16
N ASP A 180 -16.95 7.70 10.78
CA ASP A 180 -15.84 7.88 11.72
C ASP A 180 -14.47 7.82 11.03
N LEU A 181 -14.40 7.49 9.75
CA LEU A 181 -13.15 7.44 9.00
C LEU A 181 -12.52 8.83 8.89
N GLY A 182 -11.41 9.04 9.57
CA GLY A 182 -10.59 10.24 9.44
C GLY A 182 -9.62 10.15 8.26
N TRP A 183 -8.88 9.05 8.17
CA TRP A 183 -7.96 8.76 7.07
C TRP A 183 -7.62 7.27 7.04
N GLY A 184 -7.50 6.70 5.86
CA GLY A 184 -6.98 5.35 5.66
C GLY A 184 -5.89 5.35 4.60
N ILE A 185 -4.89 4.48 4.75
CA ILE A 185 -3.79 4.35 3.78
C ILE A 185 -3.21 2.93 3.78
N VAL A 186 -2.98 2.41 2.60
CA VAL A 186 -2.00 1.37 2.32
C VAL A 186 -0.92 2.00 1.44
N PRO A 187 0.28 2.29 1.99
CA PRO A 187 1.28 3.13 1.35
C PRO A 187 1.71 2.63 -0.01
N GLY A 188 1.64 3.50 -1.02
CA GLY A 188 1.94 3.17 -2.41
C GLY A 188 0.77 2.60 -3.20
N PHE A 189 -0.40 2.37 -2.57
CA PHE A 189 -1.54 1.76 -3.22
C PHE A 189 -2.77 2.68 -3.27
N TYR A 190 -3.37 3.01 -2.14
CA TYR A 190 -4.49 3.95 -2.04
C TYR A 190 -4.52 4.65 -0.68
N GLN A 191 -5.19 5.80 -0.62
CA GLN A 191 -5.35 6.59 0.59
C GLN A 191 -6.55 7.53 0.52
N GLY A 192 -7.05 7.92 1.67
CA GLY A 192 -8.07 8.97 1.77
C GLY A 192 -9.01 8.81 2.96
N ASN A 193 -10.01 9.68 3.03
CA ASN A 193 -10.97 9.77 4.12
C ASN A 193 -12.41 9.47 3.69
N GLN A 194 -12.59 8.87 2.52
CA GLN A 194 -13.90 8.49 1.99
C GLN A 194 -13.80 7.15 1.26
N LEU A 195 -14.92 6.45 1.16
CA LEU A 195 -15.04 5.24 0.37
C LEU A 195 -15.46 5.57 -1.06
N GLN A 196 -14.87 4.86 -2.02
CA GLN A 196 -15.11 5.01 -3.46
C GLN A 196 -15.73 3.74 -4.04
N GLU A 197 -16.85 3.89 -4.72
CA GLU A 197 -17.46 2.82 -5.52
C GLU A 197 -16.55 2.44 -6.69
N SER A 198 -15.95 3.45 -7.31
CA SER A 198 -15.04 3.25 -8.43
C SER A 198 -13.61 2.99 -7.95
N PHE A 199 -13.13 1.76 -8.15
CA PHE A 199 -11.74 1.40 -7.85
C PHE A 199 -10.70 2.30 -8.54
N PRO A 200 -10.89 2.71 -9.81
CA PRO A 200 -10.01 3.67 -10.45
C PRO A 200 -9.83 4.98 -9.70
N LEU A 201 -10.89 5.51 -9.10
CA LEU A 201 -10.78 6.74 -8.31
C LEU A 201 -9.85 6.55 -7.10
N SER A 202 -9.94 5.41 -6.44
CA SER A 202 -9.06 5.11 -5.30
C SER A 202 -7.63 4.83 -5.75
N TYR A 203 -7.44 3.93 -6.70
CA TYR A 203 -6.11 3.43 -7.05
C TYR A 203 -5.32 4.37 -7.97
N VAL A 204 -5.94 4.84 -9.07
CA VAL A 204 -5.24 5.66 -10.09
C VAL A 204 -5.14 7.10 -9.66
N TYR A 205 -6.20 7.62 -9.05
CA TYR A 205 -6.30 9.04 -8.69
C TYR A 205 -6.08 9.32 -7.21
N ALA A 206 -5.82 8.27 -6.40
CA ALA A 206 -5.62 8.36 -4.95
C ALA A 206 -6.77 9.12 -4.22
N GLN A 207 -8.00 8.93 -4.67
CA GLN A 207 -9.18 9.59 -4.13
C GLN A 207 -9.96 8.65 -3.21
N GLY A 208 -9.44 8.40 -2.04
CA GLY A 208 -10.12 7.58 -1.05
C GLY A 208 -9.77 6.10 -1.11
N LEU A 209 -10.55 5.30 -0.41
CA LEU A 209 -10.39 3.85 -0.27
C LEU A 209 -11.47 3.13 -1.07
N PRO A 210 -11.19 1.95 -1.63
CA PRO A 210 -12.23 1.13 -2.24
C PRO A 210 -13.32 0.78 -1.23
N LYS A 211 -14.59 0.76 -1.65
CA LYS A 211 -15.74 0.39 -0.82
C LYS A 211 -15.86 -1.13 -0.57
N TYR A 212 -14.88 -1.88 -1.00
CA TYR A 212 -14.82 -3.34 -0.84
C TYR A 212 -13.37 -3.76 -0.53
N PRO A 213 -13.17 -4.94 0.06
CA PRO A 213 -11.85 -5.44 0.38
C PRO A 213 -10.98 -5.60 -0.86
N VAL A 214 -9.77 -5.08 -0.79
CA VAL A 214 -8.75 -5.23 -1.83
C VAL A 214 -7.47 -5.74 -1.19
N LEU A 215 -6.95 -6.84 -1.71
CA LEU A 215 -5.64 -7.36 -1.33
C LEU A 215 -4.54 -6.60 -2.07
N CYS A 216 -3.86 -5.73 -1.34
CA CYS A 216 -2.71 -5.01 -1.88
C CYS A 216 -1.48 -5.91 -1.84
N ARG A 217 -0.80 -6.06 -2.97
CA ARG A 217 0.43 -6.86 -3.07
C ARG A 217 1.59 -6.19 -2.38
N GLU A 218 2.40 -6.98 -1.67
CA GLU A 218 3.66 -6.51 -1.08
C GLU A 218 4.59 -5.83 -2.10
N SER A 219 4.63 -6.31 -3.34
CA SER A 219 5.47 -5.72 -4.41
C SER A 219 5.04 -4.32 -4.86
N THR A 220 3.82 -3.91 -4.56
CA THR A 220 3.28 -2.58 -4.89
C THR A 220 3.19 -1.65 -3.68
N ILE A 221 3.40 -2.19 -2.49
CA ILE A 221 3.36 -1.43 -1.25
C ILE A 221 4.74 -0.86 -0.96
N THR A 222 4.83 0.42 -0.70
CA THR A 222 6.11 1.10 -0.40
C THR A 222 6.56 0.91 1.05
N THR A 223 5.61 0.71 1.96
CA THR A 223 5.85 0.38 3.37
C THR A 223 4.77 -0.59 3.82
N MET A 224 5.17 -1.74 4.36
CA MET A 224 4.27 -2.81 4.76
C MET A 224 3.46 -2.45 6.01
N ALA A 225 2.49 -1.57 5.85
CA ALA A 225 1.57 -1.14 6.87
C ALA A 225 0.17 -0.87 6.29
N SER A 226 -0.87 -1.30 6.98
CA SER A 226 -2.23 -0.81 6.76
C SER A 226 -2.58 0.09 7.93
N ILE A 227 -2.86 1.37 7.65
CA ILE A 227 -3.01 2.40 8.69
C ILE A 227 -4.38 3.06 8.53
N MET A 228 -5.04 3.30 9.66
CA MET A 228 -6.34 3.97 9.67
C MET A 228 -6.47 4.87 10.89
N SER A 229 -6.87 6.12 10.65
CA SER A 229 -7.20 7.09 11.70
C SER A 229 -8.70 7.31 11.77
N ASN A 230 -9.23 7.47 12.96
CA ASN A 230 -10.60 7.93 13.13
C ASN A 230 -10.67 9.48 13.21
N LYS A 231 -11.88 10.03 13.13
CA LYS A 231 -12.09 11.50 13.26
C LYS A 231 -11.77 12.05 14.65
N ALA A 232 -11.68 11.17 15.66
CA ALA A 232 -11.32 11.56 17.02
C ALA A 232 -9.79 11.66 17.24
N GLY A 233 -8.98 11.41 16.20
CA GLY A 233 -7.53 11.54 16.26
C GLY A 233 -6.77 10.27 16.70
N MET A 234 -7.49 9.15 16.94
CA MET A 234 -6.85 7.86 17.22
C MET A 234 -6.47 7.17 15.91
N THR A 235 -5.25 6.65 15.84
CA THR A 235 -4.74 5.90 14.69
C THR A 235 -4.35 4.50 15.09
N MET A 236 -4.85 3.52 14.35
CA MET A 236 -4.48 2.11 14.45
C MET A 236 -3.77 1.66 13.18
N ALA A 237 -2.73 0.84 13.34
CA ALA A 237 -2.06 0.20 12.21
C ALA A 237 -1.82 -1.29 12.47
N ILE A 238 -1.85 -2.05 11.37
CA ILE A 238 -1.32 -3.42 11.31
C ILE A 238 -0.03 -3.37 10.50
N ILE A 239 1.06 -3.78 11.13
CA ILE A 239 2.41 -3.79 10.56
C ILE A 239 2.95 -5.22 10.67
N PRO A 240 3.11 -5.97 9.56
CA PRO A 240 3.82 -7.24 9.58
C PRO A 240 5.23 -7.09 10.14
N GLU A 241 5.65 -8.00 11.02
CA GLU A 241 7.02 -7.95 11.56
C GLU A 241 8.05 -8.13 10.43
N PRO A 242 9.19 -7.42 10.48
CA PRO A 242 10.25 -7.52 9.48
C PRO A 242 10.72 -8.97 9.26
N GLY A 243 11.13 -9.27 8.02
CA GLY A 243 11.68 -10.57 7.63
C GLY A 243 10.65 -11.67 7.35
N GLN A 244 9.37 -11.32 7.23
CA GLN A 244 8.31 -12.27 6.88
C GLN A 244 7.82 -12.11 5.43
N ASP A 245 8.05 -10.96 4.86
CA ASP A 245 7.76 -10.59 3.49
C ASP A 245 8.83 -11.13 2.52
N ARG A 246 8.57 -10.96 1.25
CA ARG A 246 9.49 -11.29 0.19
C ARG A 246 10.75 -10.41 0.25
N ASN A 247 11.91 -11.01 0.03
CA ASN A 247 13.13 -10.24 -0.19
C ASN A 247 13.12 -9.66 -1.62
N PRO A 248 12.99 -8.34 -1.82
CA PRO A 248 12.94 -7.74 -3.15
C PRO A 248 14.27 -7.82 -3.90
N TYR A 249 15.35 -8.21 -3.24
CA TYR A 249 16.68 -8.34 -3.83
C TYR A 249 17.02 -9.77 -4.24
N GLU A 250 16.16 -10.74 -3.99
CA GLU A 250 16.32 -12.08 -4.53
C GLU A 250 16.12 -12.08 -6.04
N LYS A 251 17.11 -12.61 -6.76
CA LYS A 251 17.19 -12.51 -8.23
C LYS A 251 15.94 -13.03 -8.95
N ASP A 252 15.37 -14.12 -8.49
CA ASP A 252 14.18 -14.72 -9.11
C ASP A 252 12.89 -13.99 -8.72
N GLU A 253 12.93 -13.24 -7.66
CA GLU A 253 11.78 -12.50 -7.14
C GLU A 253 11.66 -11.10 -7.74
N VAL A 254 12.75 -10.46 -8.12
CA VAL A 254 12.75 -9.14 -8.77
C VAL A 254 12.09 -9.21 -10.15
N THR A 255 12.25 -10.33 -10.88
CA THR A 255 11.71 -10.50 -12.22
C THR A 255 10.32 -11.09 -12.26
N HIS A 256 9.86 -11.74 -11.18
CA HIS A 256 8.57 -12.42 -11.10
C HIS A 256 7.60 -11.69 -10.16
N VAL A 257 6.99 -10.65 -10.66
CA VAL A 257 5.94 -9.85 -9.97
C VAL A 257 4.70 -10.67 -9.57
N LYS A 258 4.71 -11.98 -9.77
CA LYS A 258 3.55 -12.85 -9.62
C LYS A 258 3.39 -13.48 -8.25
N SER A 259 4.48 -13.74 -7.52
CA SER A 259 4.42 -14.34 -6.19
C SER A 259 4.46 -13.28 -5.09
N TRP A 260 3.70 -13.50 -4.04
CA TRP A 260 3.58 -12.62 -2.90
C TRP A 260 3.27 -13.44 -1.64
N ASN A 261 3.90 -13.09 -0.54
CA ASN A 261 3.74 -13.78 0.74
C ASN A 261 2.74 -13.06 1.64
N ILE A 262 2.75 -11.73 1.62
CA ILE A 262 1.92 -10.87 2.45
C ILE A 262 1.02 -10.01 1.55
N ALA A 263 -0.21 -9.83 1.97
CA ALA A 263 -1.10 -8.82 1.42
C ALA A 263 -1.65 -7.95 2.54
N LEU A 264 -1.91 -6.69 2.23
CA LEU A 264 -2.56 -5.75 3.14
C LEU A 264 -3.96 -5.39 2.61
N SER A 265 -4.84 -5.01 3.51
CA SER A 265 -6.16 -4.48 3.16
C SER A 265 -6.60 -3.46 4.22
N HIS A 266 -7.50 -2.58 3.83
CA HIS A 266 -8.18 -1.61 4.71
C HIS A 266 -9.53 -2.14 5.23
N MET A 267 -9.94 -3.33 4.78
CA MET A 267 -11.18 -3.99 5.19
C MET A 267 -10.96 -5.47 5.44
N ASN A 268 -11.75 -6.04 6.32
CA ASN A 268 -11.90 -7.48 6.44
C ASN A 268 -12.90 -8.02 5.41
N ARG A 269 -13.08 -9.34 5.36
CA ARG A 269 -14.02 -9.99 4.41
C ARG A 269 -15.50 -9.75 4.72
N GLU A 270 -15.80 -9.21 5.90
CA GLU A 270 -17.15 -8.82 6.31
C GLU A 270 -17.47 -7.36 5.94
N LEU A 271 -16.67 -6.76 5.04
CA LEU A 271 -16.80 -5.37 4.56
C LEU A 271 -16.68 -4.32 5.68
N GLN A 272 -16.00 -4.65 6.77
CA GLN A 272 -15.80 -3.72 7.88
C GLN A 272 -14.47 -3.00 7.71
N LEU A 273 -14.47 -1.67 7.90
CA LEU A 273 -13.26 -0.85 7.88
C LEU A 273 -12.37 -1.20 9.08
N THR A 274 -11.23 -1.78 8.77
CA THR A 274 -10.20 -2.18 9.75
C THR A 274 -8.90 -2.47 9.01
N PRO A 275 -7.74 -2.05 9.52
CA PRO A 275 -6.46 -2.47 8.98
C PRO A 275 -6.30 -3.99 9.04
N MET A 276 -5.88 -4.61 7.96
CA MET A 276 -5.73 -6.07 7.84
C MET A 276 -4.43 -6.44 7.13
N ALA A 277 -3.88 -7.59 7.51
CA ALA A 277 -2.81 -8.27 6.78
C ALA A 277 -3.12 -9.76 6.64
N TYR A 278 -2.55 -10.40 5.63
CA TYR A 278 -2.77 -11.80 5.26
C TYR A 278 -1.43 -12.45 4.99
N ARG A 279 -1.14 -13.60 5.64
CA ARG A 279 0.07 -14.39 5.40
C ARG A 279 -0.14 -15.87 5.74
N PRO A 280 0.27 -16.77 4.84
CA PRO A 280 0.58 -16.52 3.44
C PRO A 280 -0.65 -16.05 2.68
N VAL A 281 -0.48 -15.43 1.51
CA VAL A 281 -1.61 -15.15 0.62
C VAL A 281 -2.12 -16.47 0.06
N LEU A 282 -3.43 -16.67 0.11
CA LEU A 282 -4.05 -17.93 -0.30
C LEU A 282 -3.72 -18.27 -1.77
N GLY A 283 -3.24 -19.50 -2.00
CA GLY A 283 -2.83 -19.97 -3.32
C GLY A 283 -1.40 -19.60 -3.72
N GLU A 284 -0.73 -18.72 -2.98
CA GLU A 284 0.65 -18.33 -3.23
C GLU A 284 1.66 -19.22 -2.48
N LYS A 285 2.94 -18.95 -2.71
CA LYS A 285 4.05 -19.71 -2.10
C LYS A 285 3.91 -19.76 -0.57
N GLY A 286 3.99 -20.95 0.00
CA GLY A 286 3.86 -21.17 1.44
C GLY A 286 2.43 -21.28 1.95
N SER A 287 1.41 -21.14 1.10
CA SER A 287 0.02 -21.34 1.50
C SER A 287 -0.40 -22.81 1.55
N TYR A 288 0.22 -23.68 0.75
CA TYR A 288 -0.05 -25.11 0.82
C TYR A 288 0.67 -25.75 2.00
N LEU A 289 -0.10 -26.38 2.88
CA LEU A 289 0.39 -27.07 4.07
C LEU A 289 -0.06 -28.53 4.03
N LYS A 290 0.84 -29.42 4.45
CA LYS A 290 0.52 -30.83 4.70
C LYS A 290 0.02 -31.00 6.12
N LYS A 291 -0.74 -32.05 6.38
CA LYS A 291 -1.20 -32.40 7.72
C LYS A 291 -0.03 -32.41 8.73
N GLY A 292 -0.20 -31.72 9.83
CA GLY A 292 0.78 -31.56 10.91
C GLY A 292 1.73 -30.37 10.73
N GLU A 293 1.77 -29.73 9.57
CA GLU A 293 2.57 -28.52 9.37
C GLU A 293 1.91 -27.31 10.06
N THR A 294 2.72 -26.29 10.35
CA THR A 294 2.29 -25.08 11.06
C THR A 294 2.60 -23.85 10.24
N ALA A 295 1.56 -23.07 9.94
CA ALA A 295 1.74 -21.69 9.48
C ALA A 295 1.88 -20.76 10.67
N LYS A 296 2.70 -19.70 10.54
CA LYS A 296 2.88 -18.65 11.54
C LYS A 296 2.84 -17.28 10.89
N PHE A 297 2.27 -16.32 11.60
CA PHE A 297 2.29 -14.91 11.21
C PHE A 297 2.51 -14.03 12.43
N ARG A 298 3.54 -13.18 12.37
CA ARG A 298 3.83 -12.19 13.41
C ARG A 298 3.49 -10.81 12.91
N ILE A 299 2.74 -10.09 13.70
CA ILE A 299 2.26 -8.75 13.40
C ILE A 299 2.47 -7.84 14.59
N ARG A 300 2.59 -6.59 14.30
CA ARG A 300 2.55 -5.49 15.24
C ARG A 300 1.25 -4.73 15.05
N ILE A 301 0.57 -4.45 16.14
CA ILE A 301 -0.59 -3.57 16.19
C ILE A 301 -0.14 -2.29 16.88
N THR A 302 -0.18 -1.18 16.18
CA THR A 302 0.12 0.13 16.76
C THR A 302 -1.18 0.87 17.03
N LEU A 303 -1.32 1.47 18.22
CA LEU A 303 -2.44 2.35 18.58
C LEU A 303 -1.92 3.62 19.22
N GLN A 304 -2.18 4.77 18.59
CA GLN A 304 -1.66 6.06 19.01
C GLN A 304 -2.70 7.18 18.90
N ASP A 305 -2.65 8.12 19.84
CA ASP A 305 -3.29 9.42 19.74
C ASP A 305 -2.41 10.32 18.84
N SER A 306 -2.58 10.16 17.54
CA SER A 306 -1.79 10.85 16.51
C SER A 306 -2.44 10.72 15.14
N ASP A 307 -1.94 11.47 14.17
CA ASP A 307 -2.33 11.32 12.76
C ASP A 307 -1.70 10.07 12.11
N TRP A 308 -2.24 9.70 10.96
CA TRP A 308 -1.77 8.56 10.15
C TRP A 308 -0.29 8.72 9.72
N TYR A 309 0.17 9.96 9.48
CA TYR A 309 1.54 10.21 9.02
C TYR A 309 2.58 9.96 10.12
N THR A 310 2.24 10.25 11.35
CA THR A 310 3.07 9.91 12.53
C THR A 310 3.24 8.40 12.66
N VAL A 311 2.16 7.63 12.53
CA VAL A 311 2.22 6.16 12.56
C VAL A 311 2.93 5.60 11.32
N TYR A 312 2.76 6.23 10.16
CA TYR A 312 3.53 5.88 8.96
C TYR A 312 5.04 6.05 9.17
N LYS A 313 5.47 7.19 9.76
CA LYS A 313 6.89 7.41 10.10
C LYS A 313 7.39 6.37 11.10
N HIS A 314 6.59 5.99 12.07
CA HIS A 314 6.92 4.92 13.01
C HIS A 314 7.19 3.60 12.28
N ALA A 315 6.32 3.19 11.35
CA ALA A 315 6.55 1.99 10.54
C ALA A 315 7.85 2.09 9.72
N VAL A 316 8.09 3.24 9.07
CA VAL A 316 9.24 3.46 8.18
C VAL A 316 10.57 3.49 8.94
N TYR A 317 10.63 4.24 10.03
CA TYR A 317 11.90 4.53 10.71
C TYR A 317 12.17 3.59 11.88
N ASP A 318 11.16 3.33 12.70
CA ASP A 318 11.34 2.58 13.93
C ASP A 318 11.24 1.06 13.72
N ILE A 319 10.34 0.61 12.82
CA ILE A 319 10.10 -0.82 12.60
C ILE A 319 10.94 -1.36 11.43
N TYR A 320 10.88 -0.72 10.26
CA TYR A 320 11.59 -1.19 9.07
C TYR A 320 12.98 -0.58 8.89
N HIS A 321 13.36 0.41 9.70
CA HIS A 321 14.67 1.07 9.68
C HIS A 321 15.10 1.55 8.29
N LEU A 322 14.14 2.04 7.48
CA LEU A 322 14.43 2.50 6.12
C LEU A 322 15.26 3.79 6.07
N ASP A 323 15.49 4.43 7.23
CA ASP A 323 16.42 5.57 7.39
C ASP A 323 17.85 5.23 7.01
N TYR A 324 18.26 3.95 7.06
CA TYR A 324 19.60 3.54 6.62
C TYR A 324 19.86 3.92 5.16
N SER A 325 18.83 4.02 4.33
CA SER A 325 18.96 4.42 2.93
C SER A 325 19.30 5.91 2.76
N PHE A 326 19.03 6.72 3.78
CA PHE A 326 19.39 8.14 3.81
C PHE A 326 20.81 8.39 4.34
N LYS A 327 21.46 7.36 4.93
CA LYS A 327 22.85 7.50 5.36
C LYS A 327 23.71 7.78 4.14
N LEU A 328 24.45 8.88 4.19
CA LEU A 328 25.39 9.23 3.14
C LEU A 328 26.39 8.10 2.99
N LYS A 329 26.39 7.47 1.83
CA LYS A 329 27.45 6.53 1.48
C LYS A 329 28.71 7.34 1.24
N GLU A 330 29.85 6.86 1.73
CA GLU A 330 31.13 7.44 1.38
C GLU A 330 31.24 7.55 -0.13
N ASN A 331 31.46 8.75 -0.58
CA ASN A 331 31.55 9.05 -2.00
C ASN A 331 32.85 9.77 -2.27
N LYS A 332 33.70 9.11 -3.04
CA LYS A 332 35.03 9.65 -3.43
C LYS A 332 34.95 10.81 -4.42
N GLN A 333 33.74 11.18 -4.87
CA GLN A 333 33.52 12.24 -5.83
C GLN A 333 32.70 13.35 -5.21
N SER A 334 33.15 14.59 -5.38
CA SER A 334 32.38 15.76 -5.00
C SER A 334 31.06 15.86 -5.81
N LEU A 335 30.09 16.56 -5.29
CA LEU A 335 28.85 16.86 -6.04
C LEU A 335 29.18 17.63 -7.33
N THR A 336 30.13 18.55 -7.27
CA THR A 336 30.61 19.30 -8.45
C THR A 336 31.17 18.39 -9.52
N ASP A 337 32.03 17.45 -9.15
CA ASP A 337 32.61 16.49 -10.13
C ASP A 337 31.51 15.65 -10.80
N ARG A 338 30.49 15.29 -10.06
CA ARG A 338 29.34 14.55 -10.60
C ARG A 338 28.52 15.38 -11.55
N LEU A 339 28.26 16.64 -11.20
CA LEU A 339 27.56 17.58 -12.08
C LEU A 339 28.36 17.84 -13.36
N MET A 340 29.68 18.00 -13.26
CA MET A 340 30.52 18.17 -14.45
C MET A 340 30.54 16.93 -15.33
N LYS A 341 30.56 15.73 -14.78
CA LYS A 341 30.44 14.50 -15.56
C LYS A 341 29.06 14.37 -16.24
N LEU A 342 28.00 14.80 -15.56
CA LEU A 342 26.68 14.85 -16.19
C LEU A 342 26.64 15.89 -17.31
N TYR A 343 27.28 17.04 -17.13
CA TYR A 343 27.44 18.05 -18.16
C TYR A 343 28.18 17.48 -19.36
N ASP A 344 29.35 16.84 -19.17
CA ASP A 344 30.11 16.22 -20.25
C ASP A 344 29.28 15.18 -21.00
N TYR A 345 28.53 14.35 -20.28
CA TYR A 345 27.60 13.37 -20.86
C TYR A 345 26.52 14.03 -21.74
N VAL A 346 25.92 15.10 -21.25
CA VAL A 346 24.84 15.81 -21.97
C VAL A 346 25.40 16.60 -23.17
N MET A 347 26.68 17.01 -23.11
CA MET A 347 27.33 17.75 -24.21
C MET A 347 27.83 16.84 -25.31
N ASP A 348 28.10 15.58 -25.04
CA ASP A 348 28.52 14.62 -26.05
C ASP A 348 27.33 14.11 -26.88
N ASP A 349 27.22 14.53 -28.12
CA ASP A 349 26.12 14.17 -29.01
C ASP A 349 25.95 12.66 -29.23
N LYS A 350 27.05 11.88 -29.10
CA LYS A 350 27.00 10.42 -29.27
C LYS A 350 26.37 9.71 -28.07
N THR A 351 26.61 10.21 -26.89
CA THR A 351 26.08 9.62 -25.65
C THR A 351 24.70 10.18 -25.34
N ALA A 352 24.49 11.47 -25.51
CA ALA A 352 23.21 12.13 -25.26
C ALA A 352 22.19 11.96 -26.38
N LEU A 353 22.64 11.55 -27.58
CA LEU A 353 21.79 11.27 -28.74
C LEU A 353 20.88 12.45 -29.14
N TRP A 354 21.40 13.66 -29.09
CA TRP A 354 20.65 14.84 -29.51
C TRP A 354 20.24 14.75 -30.98
N ASN A 355 18.97 15.11 -31.23
CA ASN A 355 18.41 15.16 -32.57
C ASN A 355 17.62 16.46 -32.76
N GLU A 356 17.72 17.02 -33.97
CA GLU A 356 17.06 18.26 -34.35
C GLU A 356 16.12 18.01 -35.54
N GLU A 357 14.90 18.53 -35.44
CA GLU A 357 13.88 18.40 -36.46
C GLU A 357 13.14 19.72 -36.67
N MET A 358 12.62 19.91 -37.89
CA MET A 358 11.70 21.00 -38.21
C MET A 358 10.27 20.50 -38.11
N TYR A 359 9.50 21.03 -37.19
CA TYR A 359 8.08 20.68 -36.98
C TYR A 359 7.22 21.93 -36.87
N LYS A 360 6.18 22.01 -37.72
CA LYS A 360 5.27 23.17 -37.78
C LYS A 360 6.00 24.52 -37.80
N GLY A 361 7.05 24.61 -38.61
CA GLY A 361 7.85 25.82 -38.79
C GLY A 361 8.77 26.21 -37.63
N LYS A 362 8.93 25.36 -36.64
CA LYS A 362 9.86 25.58 -35.53
C LYS A 362 10.90 24.48 -35.45
N LYS A 363 12.15 24.88 -35.12
CA LYS A 363 13.20 23.91 -34.76
C LYS A 363 12.84 23.28 -33.43
N VAL A 364 12.73 21.96 -33.38
CA VAL A 364 12.56 21.16 -32.18
C VAL A 364 13.80 20.33 -31.90
N ILE A 365 14.18 20.24 -30.63
CA ILE A 365 15.36 19.47 -30.22
C ILE A 365 14.91 18.53 -29.09
N ALA A 366 15.29 17.26 -29.24
CA ALA A 366 15.05 16.23 -28.22
C ALA A 366 16.08 15.11 -28.35
N GLN A 367 16.10 14.19 -27.43
CA GLN A 367 16.98 13.03 -27.46
C GLN A 367 16.32 11.89 -28.23
N SER A 368 17.09 11.22 -29.09
CA SER A 368 16.63 10.02 -29.79
C SER A 368 16.38 8.90 -28.78
N TYR A 369 15.27 8.18 -28.93
CA TYR A 369 14.90 7.07 -28.11
C TYR A 369 15.18 5.75 -28.85
N MET A 370 16.20 5.02 -28.38
CA MET A 370 16.73 3.84 -29.06
C MET A 370 16.03 2.52 -28.71
N SER A 371 15.24 2.46 -27.64
CA SER A 371 14.55 1.23 -27.26
C SER A 371 13.13 1.23 -27.77
N GLY A 372 12.80 0.23 -28.59
CA GLY A 372 11.54 0.03 -29.27
C GLY A 372 10.28 0.55 -28.61
N VAL A 373 9.87 1.70 -29.03
CA VAL A 373 8.48 2.14 -28.93
C VAL A 373 7.70 1.33 -29.95
N SER A 374 6.55 0.79 -29.58
CA SER A 374 5.76 -0.13 -30.37
C SER A 374 5.77 0.17 -31.85
N GLY A 375 6.30 -0.74 -32.64
CA GLY A 375 6.42 -0.58 -34.09
C GLY A 375 7.81 -0.22 -34.59
N ALA A 376 8.84 -0.23 -33.73
CA ALA A 376 10.26 -0.11 -34.11
C ALA A 376 10.64 1.22 -34.79
N ASP A 377 9.99 2.30 -34.41
CA ASP A 377 10.39 3.62 -34.90
C ASP A 377 11.69 4.05 -34.23
N LYS A 378 12.80 3.69 -34.86
CA LYS A 378 14.15 4.14 -34.49
C LYS A 378 14.35 5.66 -34.56
N ASP A 379 13.35 6.36 -35.05
CA ASP A 379 13.31 7.82 -35.21
C ASP A 379 12.50 8.53 -34.10
N ALA A 380 12.10 7.81 -33.06
CA ALA A 380 11.40 8.42 -31.96
C ALA A 380 12.29 9.36 -31.16
N MET A 381 11.79 10.55 -30.88
CA MET A 381 12.46 11.57 -30.07
C MET A 381 11.68 11.76 -28.77
N LYS A 382 12.40 11.88 -27.67
CA LYS A 382 11.84 12.07 -26.33
C LYS A 382 12.54 13.22 -25.60
N ASN A 383 11.79 13.96 -24.82
CA ASN A 383 12.33 15.02 -24.01
C ASN A 383 11.80 14.94 -22.57
N SER A 384 12.41 14.06 -21.79
CA SER A 384 12.03 13.82 -20.39
C SER A 384 12.88 14.60 -19.40
N ASP A 385 14.13 14.93 -19.74
CA ASP A 385 15.12 15.46 -18.79
C ASP A 385 15.36 16.96 -18.93
N ILE A 386 14.35 17.68 -19.41
CA ILE A 386 14.42 19.13 -19.66
C ILE A 386 14.90 19.90 -18.42
N GLY A 387 14.49 19.49 -17.24
CA GLY A 387 14.88 20.14 -16.01
C GLY A 387 16.36 20.02 -15.71
N ALA A 388 16.94 18.82 -15.89
CA ALA A 388 18.36 18.60 -15.71
C ALA A 388 19.19 19.42 -16.69
N VAL A 389 18.80 19.41 -17.98
CA VAL A 389 19.47 20.21 -19.03
C VAL A 389 19.41 21.69 -18.71
N TRP A 390 18.25 22.16 -18.25
CA TRP A 390 18.07 23.55 -17.84
C TRP A 390 18.97 23.94 -16.68
N MET A 391 18.99 23.14 -15.63
CA MET A 391 19.84 23.42 -14.46
C MET A 391 21.33 23.39 -14.84
N LEU A 392 21.75 22.48 -15.71
CA LEU A 392 23.12 22.44 -16.23
C LEU A 392 23.44 23.71 -17.03
N ALA A 393 22.55 24.15 -17.90
CA ALA A 393 22.73 25.38 -18.67
C ALA A 393 22.86 26.63 -17.75
N LYS A 394 22.08 26.67 -16.68
CA LYS A 394 22.14 27.75 -15.68
C LYS A 394 23.45 27.71 -14.88
N LEU A 395 23.89 26.53 -14.48
CA LEU A 395 25.12 26.37 -13.68
C LEU A 395 26.38 26.59 -14.50
N THR A 396 26.44 26.09 -15.72
CA THR A 396 27.62 26.16 -16.57
C THR A 396 27.69 27.41 -17.44
N GLN A 397 26.54 28.09 -17.64
CA GLN A 397 26.39 29.22 -18.57
C GLN A 397 26.75 28.86 -20.02
N ASP A 398 26.70 27.60 -20.37
CA ASP A 398 27.05 27.11 -21.71
C ASP A 398 26.13 27.71 -22.78
N SER A 399 26.74 28.29 -23.83
CA SER A 399 26.02 28.97 -24.92
C SER A 399 25.25 28.03 -25.83
N LEU A 400 25.78 26.83 -26.14
CA LEU A 400 25.07 25.83 -26.96
C LEU A 400 23.79 25.37 -26.24
N MET A 401 23.87 25.12 -24.95
CA MET A 401 22.68 24.78 -24.15
C MET A 401 21.67 25.93 -24.14
N LYS A 402 22.12 27.14 -23.80
CA LYS A 402 21.23 28.31 -23.62
C LYS A 402 20.59 28.78 -24.92
N GLU A 403 21.38 28.86 -26.01
CA GLU A 403 20.96 29.51 -27.24
C GLU A 403 20.36 28.54 -28.27
N THR A 404 20.66 27.23 -28.14
CA THR A 404 20.24 26.23 -29.11
C THR A 404 19.37 25.15 -28.50
N ARG A 405 19.89 24.40 -27.51
CA ARG A 405 19.19 23.22 -27.00
C ARG A 405 17.93 23.58 -26.22
N ILE A 406 18.00 24.51 -25.29
CA ILE A 406 16.84 24.93 -24.49
C ILE A 406 15.74 25.54 -25.36
N PRO A 407 15.99 26.47 -26.30
CA PRO A 407 14.95 26.92 -27.21
C PRO A 407 14.31 25.81 -28.03
N GLY A 408 15.09 24.87 -28.54
CA GLY A 408 14.59 23.71 -29.28
C GLY A 408 13.74 22.76 -28.40
N ILE A 409 14.17 22.49 -27.15
CA ILE A 409 13.42 21.71 -26.19
C ILE A 409 12.11 22.42 -25.81
N ARG A 410 12.15 23.73 -25.60
CA ARG A 410 10.97 24.53 -25.34
C ARG A 410 9.97 24.47 -26.51
N ASN A 411 10.43 24.59 -27.73
CA ASN A 411 9.60 24.45 -28.93
C ASN A 411 8.96 23.06 -29.00
N PHE A 412 9.71 21.98 -28.68
CA PHE A 412 9.19 20.63 -28.60
C PHE A 412 8.02 20.54 -27.64
N LYS A 413 8.19 21.03 -26.41
CA LYS A 413 7.14 21.00 -25.36
C LYS A 413 5.92 21.85 -25.72
N ILE A 414 6.12 23.04 -26.30
CA ILE A 414 5.02 23.90 -26.75
C ILE A 414 4.21 23.24 -27.87
N LEU A 415 4.88 22.59 -28.83
CA LEU A 415 4.23 21.92 -29.93
C LEU A 415 3.59 20.60 -29.57
N GLN A 416 3.99 20.00 -28.44
CA GLN A 416 3.38 18.82 -27.85
C GLN A 416 2.02 19.12 -27.18
N GLN A 417 1.69 20.39 -26.99
CA GLN A 417 0.46 20.79 -26.32
C GLN A 417 -0.76 20.64 -27.25
N VAL A 418 -1.79 19.98 -26.80
CA VAL A 418 -3.07 19.84 -27.50
C VAL A 418 -3.78 21.19 -27.55
N ARG A 419 -4.15 21.66 -28.74
CA ARG A 419 -4.74 22.97 -28.97
C ARG A 419 -6.26 22.97 -29.07
N GLU A 420 -6.84 21.83 -29.40
CA GLU A 420 -8.27 21.70 -29.71
C GLU A 420 -8.86 20.42 -29.10
N GLY A 421 -10.18 20.32 -29.10
CA GLY A 421 -10.90 19.13 -28.63
C GLY A 421 -10.99 19.02 -27.10
N PHE A 422 -11.45 17.87 -26.66
CA PHE A 422 -11.70 17.59 -25.24
C PHE A 422 -10.47 17.72 -24.37
N PHE A 423 -9.30 17.34 -24.88
CA PHE A 423 -8.02 17.41 -24.17
C PHE A 423 -7.24 18.70 -24.39
N LYS A 424 -7.90 19.78 -24.84
CA LYS A 424 -7.25 21.08 -25.02
C LYS A 424 -6.49 21.51 -23.77
N GLY A 425 -5.21 21.84 -23.95
CA GLY A 425 -4.30 22.22 -22.87
C GLY A 425 -3.49 21.06 -22.28
N ALA A 426 -3.84 19.82 -22.57
CA ALA A 426 -3.04 18.66 -22.20
C ALA A 426 -1.80 18.53 -23.09
N VAL A 427 -0.88 17.63 -22.70
CA VAL A 427 0.31 17.29 -23.48
C VAL A 427 0.02 16.03 -24.30
N GLU A 428 0.22 16.11 -25.60
CA GLU A 428 0.02 15.02 -26.54
C GLU A 428 1.24 14.09 -26.50
N GLY A 429 1.00 12.79 -26.36
CA GLY A 429 1.98 11.73 -26.52
C GLY A 429 3.34 11.89 -25.81
N GLN A 430 4.05 10.80 -25.64
CA GLN A 430 5.38 10.81 -25.02
C GLN A 430 6.50 11.07 -26.04
N TYR A 431 6.33 10.59 -27.25
CA TYR A 431 7.34 10.58 -28.28
C TYR A 431 6.90 11.40 -29.49
N TYR A 432 7.85 12.07 -30.12
CA TYR A 432 7.71 12.59 -31.46
C TYR A 432 8.31 11.60 -32.43
N LEU A 433 7.57 11.24 -33.46
CA LEU A 433 8.01 10.35 -34.55
C LEU A 433 8.47 11.20 -35.73
N ALA A 434 9.77 11.27 -35.98
CA ALA A 434 10.37 12.18 -36.96
C ALA A 434 9.91 11.87 -38.38
N LYS A 435 9.77 10.59 -38.75
CA LYS A 435 9.29 10.18 -40.10
C LYS A 435 7.83 10.55 -40.33
N SER A 436 6.97 10.29 -39.39
CA SER A 436 5.53 10.56 -39.51
C SER A 436 5.15 12.00 -39.12
N LYS A 437 6.10 12.80 -38.64
CA LYS A 437 5.92 14.20 -38.25
C LYS A 437 4.75 14.41 -37.27
N ARG A 438 4.63 13.53 -36.30
CA ARG A 438 3.55 13.59 -35.28
C ARG A 438 4.02 13.11 -33.90
N PHE A 439 3.30 13.51 -32.89
CA PHE A 439 3.42 12.89 -31.56
C PHE A 439 2.63 11.59 -31.49
N THR A 440 3.06 10.67 -30.60
CA THR A 440 2.34 9.42 -30.38
C THR A 440 1.06 9.67 -29.60
N GLU A 441 -0.03 9.02 -30.02
CA GLU A 441 -1.32 9.08 -29.35
C GLU A 441 -1.53 7.87 -28.41
N GLU A 442 -0.85 6.76 -28.71
CA GLU A 442 -1.11 5.44 -28.12
C GLU A 442 -0.64 5.28 -26.69
N TRP A 443 0.24 6.15 -26.20
CA TRP A 443 0.94 5.98 -24.94
C TRP A 443 0.52 6.94 -23.83
N GLY A 444 -0.53 7.71 -24.06
CA GLY A 444 -0.94 8.75 -23.14
C GLY A 444 0.10 9.86 -22.97
N SER A 445 -0.31 10.95 -22.42
CA SER A 445 0.62 11.99 -22.03
C SER A 445 1.35 11.56 -20.77
N HIS A 446 2.65 11.34 -20.85
CA HIS A 446 3.44 11.33 -19.62
C HIS A 446 3.45 12.75 -19.08
N PHE A 447 2.69 12.95 -18.04
CA PHE A 447 2.72 14.16 -17.27
C PHE A 447 4.06 14.25 -16.55
N GLU A 448 4.84 15.25 -16.89
CA GLU A 448 5.76 15.90 -15.98
C GLU A 448 5.22 17.30 -15.60
N PRO A 449 3.97 17.44 -15.13
CA PRO A 449 3.37 18.75 -14.94
C PRO A 449 4.07 19.51 -13.82
N VAL A 450 4.52 18.82 -12.80
CA VAL A 450 5.20 19.43 -11.64
C VAL A 450 6.57 19.93 -12.05
N ALA A 451 7.35 19.13 -12.75
CA ALA A 451 8.68 19.53 -13.21
C ALA A 451 8.60 20.69 -14.23
N ILE A 452 7.70 20.60 -15.20
CA ILE A 452 7.50 21.66 -16.19
C ILE A 452 7.01 22.95 -15.55
N THR A 453 6.04 22.88 -14.64
CA THR A 453 5.52 24.04 -13.92
C THR A 453 6.60 24.65 -13.05
N TYR A 454 7.32 23.85 -12.27
CA TYR A 454 8.42 24.28 -11.44
C TYR A 454 9.53 24.98 -12.23
N TYR A 455 9.97 24.39 -13.33
CA TYR A 455 11.01 24.97 -14.19
C TYR A 455 10.52 26.19 -14.96
N THR A 456 9.25 26.22 -15.34
CA THR A 456 8.65 27.41 -15.94
C THR A 456 8.59 28.55 -14.94
N CYS A 457 8.22 28.29 -13.69
CA CYS A 457 8.26 29.28 -12.61
C CYS A 457 9.69 29.79 -12.37
N LEU A 458 10.69 28.91 -12.34
CA LEU A 458 12.09 29.30 -12.20
C LEU A 458 12.58 30.21 -13.35
N LEU A 459 12.02 30.04 -14.55
CA LEU A 459 12.28 30.90 -15.68
C LEU A 459 11.83 32.35 -15.48
N TYR A 460 10.62 32.51 -14.92
CA TYR A 460 10.01 33.82 -14.76
C TYR A 460 10.43 34.51 -13.46
N THR A 461 10.94 33.76 -12.50
CA THR A 461 11.31 34.27 -11.18
C THR A 461 12.81 34.41 -10.94
N SER A 462 13.64 33.96 -11.90
CA SER A 462 15.08 34.17 -11.84
C SER A 462 15.45 35.45 -12.59
N PRO A 463 16.23 36.35 -11.98
CA PRO A 463 16.77 37.51 -12.66
C PRO A 463 17.72 37.12 -13.79
#